data_740987ca764660e2c078bbd89f3c1e8e
#
_entry.id   740987ca764660e2c078bbd89f3c1e8e
#
_cell.length_a   1.000
_cell.length_b   1.000
_cell.length_c   1.000
_cell.angle_alpha   90.00
_cell.angle_beta   90.00
_cell.angle_gamma   90.00
#
_symmetry.space_group_name_H-M   'P 1'
#
loop_
_entity.id
_entity.type
_entity.pdbx_description
1 polymer ?
#
loop_
_entity_poly.entity_id
_entity_poly.type
_entity_poly.pdbx_seq_one_letter_code
_entity_poly.pdbx_strand_id
1 'polypeptide(L)'
;KTQADEFFQGDLTDQAFCNVVTNIEFDEIYQFAADMGGAGYIFTGDNDADVMNNSALINLNILRNIKDYKPKIFFSSSACMYPEHNQLDPDNPDCHEDSAYPANPDSEYGWEKLFSERLYFAYNRNYGIPVRVARYHNIFGPEGTWRGGKEKAPAAICRKVAELPEKGGIIDVWGDGKQTRSFLYIDECIEATRRLMNSDFIGPVNIGSEEMVSINQLVDITAKVAGKKVEKNHIPGPLGVRGRNSNNDLIREKLNWDYSQTLEEGIAKTYKWIRTQYILTKN
;
A
#
# COMPACT_ATOMS: atom_id res chain seq x y z
N LYS A 1 11.77 -7.62 -16.70
CA LYS A 1 11.16 -8.62 -17.60
C LYS A 1 10.02 -9.29 -16.83
N THR A 2 8.82 -9.31 -17.39
CA THR A 2 7.71 -10.10 -16.84
C THR A 2 7.93 -11.60 -17.12
N GLN A 3 7.38 -12.45 -16.23
CA GLN A 3 7.31 -13.90 -16.43
C GLN A 3 5.89 -14.31 -16.89
N ALA A 4 5.03 -13.34 -17.18
CA ALA A 4 3.69 -13.61 -17.70
C ALA A 4 3.74 -14.19 -19.11
N ASP A 5 2.80 -15.05 -19.44
CA ASP A 5 2.65 -15.64 -20.78
C ASP A 5 2.28 -14.57 -21.82
N GLU A 6 1.45 -13.61 -21.40
CA GLU A 6 1.07 -12.45 -22.21
C GLU A 6 1.24 -11.14 -21.40
N PHE A 7 1.55 -10.05 -22.08
CA PHE A 7 1.71 -8.74 -21.49
C PHE A 7 1.07 -7.67 -22.36
N PHE A 8 0.12 -6.94 -21.79
CA PHE A 8 -0.55 -5.79 -22.42
C PHE A 8 -0.12 -4.51 -21.72
N GLN A 9 0.33 -3.53 -22.47
CA GLN A 9 0.67 -2.20 -21.96
C GLN A 9 -0.33 -1.18 -22.45
N GLY A 10 -1.00 -0.48 -21.53
CA GLY A 10 -1.98 0.56 -21.84
C GLY A 10 -2.58 1.18 -20.58
N ASP A 11 -3.59 2.01 -20.77
CA ASP A 11 -4.27 2.76 -19.71
C ASP A 11 -5.65 2.15 -19.43
N LEU A 12 -5.87 1.66 -18.21
CA LEU A 12 -7.14 1.07 -17.78
C LEU A 12 -8.24 2.12 -17.52
N THR A 13 -7.91 3.40 -17.51
CA THR A 13 -8.93 4.47 -17.54
C THR A 13 -9.58 4.58 -18.91
N ASP A 14 -8.88 4.15 -19.97
CA ASP A 14 -9.45 4.00 -21.31
C ASP A 14 -10.34 2.75 -21.38
N GLN A 15 -11.64 2.97 -21.57
CA GLN A 15 -12.63 1.89 -21.69
C GLN A 15 -12.31 0.94 -22.86
N ALA A 16 -11.80 1.44 -23.99
CA ALA A 16 -11.50 0.61 -25.13
C ALA A 16 -10.34 -0.34 -24.84
N PHE A 17 -9.26 0.15 -24.22
CA PHE A 17 -8.16 -0.68 -23.79
C PHE A 17 -8.58 -1.69 -22.70
N CYS A 18 -9.37 -1.23 -21.71
CA CYS A 18 -9.88 -2.12 -20.67
C CYS A 18 -10.73 -3.26 -21.26
N ASN A 19 -11.57 -2.97 -22.28
CA ASN A 19 -12.35 -3.98 -22.98
C ASN A 19 -11.44 -5.04 -23.63
N VAL A 20 -10.34 -4.63 -24.26
CA VAL A 20 -9.41 -5.57 -24.92
C VAL A 20 -8.82 -6.55 -23.91
N VAL A 21 -8.29 -6.04 -22.79
CA VAL A 21 -7.62 -6.90 -21.80
C VAL A 21 -8.57 -7.74 -20.97
N THR A 22 -9.81 -7.29 -20.75
CA THR A 22 -10.83 -8.03 -19.99
C THR A 22 -11.74 -8.90 -20.84
N ASN A 23 -11.62 -8.84 -22.16
CA ASN A 23 -12.33 -9.75 -23.07
C ASN A 23 -11.77 -11.19 -23.05
N ILE A 24 -10.61 -11.37 -22.44
CA ILE A 24 -10.06 -12.68 -22.07
C ILE A 24 -10.82 -13.13 -20.82
N GLU A 25 -11.47 -14.28 -20.88
CA GLU A 25 -12.18 -14.85 -19.73
C GLU A 25 -11.19 -15.46 -18.75
N PHE A 26 -10.78 -14.69 -17.75
CA PHE A 26 -9.87 -15.13 -16.68
C PHE A 26 -10.64 -15.85 -15.57
N ASP A 27 -10.04 -16.85 -14.95
CA ASP A 27 -10.56 -17.47 -13.71
C ASP A 27 -10.38 -16.52 -12.52
N GLU A 28 -9.25 -15.83 -12.47
CA GLU A 28 -8.88 -14.94 -11.36
C GLU A 28 -8.30 -13.61 -11.89
N ILE A 29 -8.69 -12.51 -11.23
CA ILE A 29 -8.15 -11.18 -11.48
C ILE A 29 -7.62 -10.59 -10.18
N TYR A 30 -6.36 -10.11 -10.19
CA TYR A 30 -5.76 -9.38 -9.10
C TYR A 30 -5.66 -7.90 -9.47
N GLN A 31 -6.62 -7.11 -8.99
CA GLN A 31 -6.70 -5.68 -9.32
C GLN A 31 -5.85 -4.85 -8.34
N PHE A 32 -4.67 -4.44 -8.81
CA PHE A 32 -3.74 -3.57 -8.08
C PHE A 32 -3.58 -2.18 -8.71
N ALA A 33 -4.14 -1.97 -9.90
CA ALA A 33 -3.99 -0.71 -10.59
C ALA A 33 -4.75 0.41 -9.87
N ALA A 34 -4.07 1.53 -9.65
CA ALA A 34 -4.64 2.74 -9.07
C ALA A 34 -3.73 3.93 -9.38
N ASP A 35 -4.29 5.12 -9.40
CA ASP A 35 -3.49 6.33 -9.33
C ASP A 35 -3.18 6.63 -7.85
N MET A 36 -1.92 6.47 -7.47
CA MET A 36 -1.50 6.56 -6.07
C MET A 36 -0.02 6.89 -5.94
N GLY A 37 0.39 7.29 -4.75
CA GLY A 37 1.78 7.57 -4.42
C GLY A 37 2.04 7.58 -2.93
N GLY A 38 3.20 8.08 -2.52
CA GLY A 38 3.53 8.34 -1.13
C GLY A 38 2.85 9.62 -0.61
N ALA A 39 3.17 9.99 0.64
CA ALA A 39 2.56 11.13 1.33
C ALA A 39 2.69 12.45 0.54
N GLY A 40 3.82 12.67 -0.14
CA GLY A 40 4.03 13.85 -0.98
C GLY A 40 3.17 13.90 -2.25
N TYR A 41 2.45 12.83 -2.58
CA TYR A 41 1.54 12.79 -3.73
C TYR A 41 0.07 12.85 -3.30
N ILE A 42 -0.30 12.17 -2.21
CA ILE A 42 -1.71 12.02 -1.81
C ILE A 42 -2.19 13.00 -0.72
N PHE A 43 -1.28 13.79 -0.10
CA PHE A 43 -1.65 14.73 0.98
C PHE A 43 -1.32 16.19 0.66
N THR A 44 -0.93 16.51 -0.57
CA THR A 44 -0.65 17.90 -0.98
C THR A 44 -1.87 18.64 -1.52
N GLY A 45 -2.91 17.90 -1.94
CA GLY A 45 -4.07 18.46 -2.63
C GLY A 45 -3.89 18.64 -4.14
N ASP A 46 -2.65 18.56 -4.64
CA ASP A 46 -2.32 18.87 -6.05
C ASP A 46 -2.85 17.81 -7.03
N ASN A 47 -3.10 16.59 -6.54
CA ASN A 47 -3.46 15.43 -7.39
C ASN A 47 -4.82 14.82 -7.03
N ASP A 48 -5.59 15.44 -6.16
CA ASP A 48 -6.82 14.85 -5.59
C ASP A 48 -7.84 14.44 -6.67
N ALA A 49 -8.10 15.33 -7.63
CA ALA A 49 -9.03 15.06 -8.71
C ALA A 49 -8.57 13.88 -9.59
N ASP A 50 -7.27 13.82 -9.93
CA ASP A 50 -6.70 12.75 -10.75
C ASP A 50 -6.73 11.41 -10.00
N VAL A 51 -6.34 11.39 -8.73
CA VAL A 51 -6.37 10.20 -7.87
C VAL A 51 -7.76 9.60 -7.80
N MET A 52 -8.79 10.43 -7.53
CA MET A 52 -10.17 9.97 -7.47
C MET A 52 -10.70 9.52 -8.83
N ASN A 53 -10.53 10.35 -9.87
CA ASN A 53 -11.06 10.08 -11.20
C ASN A 53 -10.43 8.81 -11.81
N ASN A 54 -9.10 8.76 -11.84
CA ASN A 54 -8.40 7.68 -12.52
C ASN A 54 -8.64 6.34 -11.82
N SER A 55 -8.53 6.30 -10.50
CA SER A 55 -8.75 5.06 -9.73
C SER A 55 -10.21 4.58 -9.81
N ALA A 56 -11.18 5.50 -9.73
CA ALA A 56 -12.59 5.15 -9.89
C ALA A 56 -12.90 4.61 -11.30
N LEU A 57 -12.36 5.25 -12.36
CA LEU A 57 -12.55 4.81 -13.75
C LEU A 57 -11.97 3.41 -13.97
N ILE A 58 -10.76 3.13 -13.48
CA ILE A 58 -10.14 1.79 -13.56
C ILE A 58 -11.09 0.74 -12.98
N ASN A 59 -11.58 0.95 -11.75
CA ASN A 59 -12.44 -0.01 -11.07
C ASN A 59 -13.80 -0.16 -11.77
N LEU A 60 -14.41 0.94 -12.21
CA LEU A 60 -15.68 0.93 -12.95
C LEU A 60 -15.54 0.18 -14.28
N ASN A 61 -14.49 0.44 -15.06
CA ASN A 61 -14.26 -0.19 -16.34
C ASN A 61 -14.08 -1.71 -16.20
N ILE A 62 -13.23 -2.14 -15.25
CA ILE A 62 -13.03 -3.57 -15.00
C ILE A 62 -14.34 -4.25 -14.61
N LEU A 63 -15.04 -3.73 -13.59
CA LEU A 63 -16.25 -4.37 -13.06
C LEU A 63 -17.39 -4.44 -14.09
N ARG A 64 -17.53 -3.42 -14.95
CA ARG A 64 -18.51 -3.44 -16.05
C ARG A 64 -18.25 -4.58 -17.02
N ASN A 65 -16.99 -4.83 -17.34
CA ASN A 65 -16.62 -5.81 -18.35
C ASN A 65 -16.71 -7.25 -17.84
N ILE A 66 -16.42 -7.50 -16.58
CA ILE A 66 -16.37 -8.85 -16.01
C ILE A 66 -17.70 -9.36 -15.46
N LYS A 67 -18.75 -8.53 -15.44
CA LYS A 67 -20.03 -8.85 -14.79
C LYS A 67 -20.74 -10.08 -15.36
N ASP A 68 -20.50 -10.42 -16.62
CA ASP A 68 -21.21 -11.48 -17.31
C ASP A 68 -20.51 -12.85 -17.14
N TYR A 69 -19.15 -12.90 -17.19
CA TYR A 69 -18.39 -14.14 -17.00
C TYR A 69 -17.88 -14.36 -15.55
N LYS A 70 -17.93 -13.34 -14.70
CA LYS A 70 -17.82 -13.41 -13.23
C LYS A 70 -16.56 -14.10 -12.70
N PRO A 71 -15.34 -13.65 -13.05
CA PRO A 71 -14.13 -14.20 -12.49
C PRO A 71 -14.06 -13.90 -10.99
N LYS A 72 -13.26 -14.68 -10.25
CA LYS A 72 -12.90 -14.29 -8.89
C LYS A 72 -11.99 -13.07 -8.94
N ILE A 73 -12.36 -11.97 -8.29
CA ILE A 73 -11.58 -10.74 -8.34
C ILE A 73 -11.12 -10.28 -6.96
N PHE A 74 -9.80 -10.03 -6.85
CA PHE A 74 -9.18 -9.37 -5.72
C PHE A 74 -9.15 -7.85 -5.94
N PHE A 75 -9.47 -7.09 -4.90
CA PHE A 75 -9.32 -5.64 -4.87
C PHE A 75 -8.41 -5.21 -3.71
N SER A 76 -7.35 -4.46 -4.03
CA SER A 76 -6.49 -3.83 -3.05
C SER A 76 -7.09 -2.51 -2.54
N SER A 77 -7.82 -2.57 -1.43
CA SER A 77 -8.17 -1.41 -0.63
C SER A 77 -6.96 -0.93 0.18
N SER A 78 -7.11 0.05 1.02
CA SER A 78 -6.02 0.67 1.76
C SER A 78 -6.41 1.05 3.18
N ALA A 79 -5.47 1.03 4.10
CA ALA A 79 -5.64 1.60 5.45
C ALA A 79 -5.92 3.11 5.45
N CYS A 80 -5.67 3.81 4.34
CA CYS A 80 -6.03 5.23 4.20
C CYS A 80 -7.54 5.47 4.19
N MET A 81 -8.37 4.43 4.02
CA MET A 81 -9.82 4.54 4.09
C MET A 81 -10.36 4.64 5.53
N TYR A 82 -9.55 4.30 6.57
CA TYR A 82 -9.97 4.43 7.95
C TYR A 82 -10.17 5.89 8.36
N PRO A 83 -11.13 6.17 9.25
CA PRO A 83 -11.40 7.52 9.71
C PRO A 83 -10.20 8.18 10.37
N GLU A 84 -9.96 9.46 10.08
CA GLU A 84 -8.88 10.25 10.69
C GLU A 84 -8.97 10.26 12.21
N HIS A 85 -10.19 10.39 12.77
CA HIS A 85 -10.39 10.45 14.22
C HIS A 85 -9.94 9.19 14.98
N ASN A 86 -9.85 8.04 14.32
CA ASN A 86 -9.31 6.80 14.88
C ASN A 86 -7.77 6.78 14.89
N GLN A 87 -7.11 7.77 14.30
CA GLN A 87 -5.69 7.78 14.00
C GLN A 87 -4.96 9.02 14.54
N LEU A 88 -5.59 9.73 15.49
CA LEU A 88 -5.03 10.94 16.12
C LEU A 88 -4.00 10.61 17.19
N ASP A 89 -4.16 9.49 17.88
CA ASP A 89 -3.21 9.00 18.88
C ASP A 89 -2.13 8.13 18.20
N PRO A 90 -0.85 8.54 18.22
CA PRO A 90 0.22 7.75 17.63
C PRO A 90 0.51 6.44 18.35
N ASP A 91 0.11 6.31 19.61
CA ASP A 91 0.41 5.13 20.42
C ASP A 91 -0.73 4.10 20.42
N ASN A 92 -1.96 4.55 20.09
CA ASN A 92 -3.15 3.68 20.11
C ASN A 92 -4.14 3.98 18.98
N PRO A 93 -3.73 3.83 17.69
CA PRO A 93 -4.64 3.98 16.57
C PRO A 93 -5.62 2.81 16.48
N ASP A 94 -6.89 3.09 16.16
CA ASP A 94 -7.91 2.07 15.94
C ASP A 94 -8.18 1.86 14.44
N CYS A 95 -7.68 0.76 13.91
CA CYS A 95 -7.89 0.34 12.53
C CYS A 95 -8.44 -1.11 12.45
N HIS A 96 -9.36 -1.48 13.33
CA HIS A 96 -10.16 -2.70 13.16
C HIS A 96 -11.07 -2.57 11.94
N GLU A 97 -11.40 -3.65 11.28
CA GLU A 97 -12.18 -3.61 10.04
C GLU A 97 -13.57 -2.96 10.23
N ASP A 98 -14.20 -3.13 11.37
CA ASP A 98 -15.49 -2.54 11.70
C ASP A 98 -15.41 -1.08 12.14
N SER A 99 -14.22 -0.56 12.48
CA SER A 99 -14.00 0.86 12.83
C SER A 99 -14.05 1.81 11.64
N ALA A 100 -14.26 1.30 10.44
CA ALA A 100 -14.32 2.08 9.20
C ALA A 100 -15.47 3.12 9.17
N TYR A 101 -16.45 2.98 10.04
CA TYR A 101 -17.62 3.85 10.07
C TYR A 101 -17.89 4.38 11.48
N PRO A 102 -18.31 5.68 11.61
CA PRO A 102 -18.61 6.63 10.53
C PRO A 102 -17.36 7.01 9.72
N ALA A 103 -17.50 7.05 8.40
CA ALA A 103 -16.38 7.29 7.51
C ALA A 103 -15.89 8.74 7.58
N ASN A 104 -14.57 8.93 7.68
CA ASN A 104 -13.90 10.23 7.61
C ASN A 104 -12.41 10.03 7.23
N PRO A 105 -12.09 9.47 6.05
CA PRO A 105 -10.72 9.38 5.56
C PRO A 105 -10.01 10.72 5.53
N ASP A 106 -8.68 10.70 5.74
CA ASP A 106 -7.82 11.89 5.79
C ASP A 106 -7.38 12.41 4.41
N SER A 107 -7.83 11.78 3.33
CA SER A 107 -7.42 12.13 1.97
C SER A 107 -8.43 11.64 0.93
N GLU A 108 -8.43 12.28 -0.26
CA GLU A 108 -9.26 11.86 -1.38
C GLU A 108 -8.90 10.44 -1.87
N TYR A 109 -7.65 10.04 -1.74
CA TYR A 109 -7.24 8.65 -1.95
C TYR A 109 -7.97 7.68 -1.01
N GLY A 110 -8.11 8.04 0.28
CA GLY A 110 -8.85 7.23 1.25
C GLY A 110 -10.34 7.13 0.91
N TRP A 111 -10.96 8.24 0.50
CA TRP A 111 -12.35 8.28 0.04
C TRP A 111 -12.58 7.44 -1.22
N GLU A 112 -11.68 7.50 -2.20
CA GLU A 112 -11.76 6.66 -3.40
C GLU A 112 -11.68 5.17 -3.05
N LYS A 113 -10.72 4.79 -2.17
CA LYS A 113 -10.58 3.39 -1.75
C LYS A 113 -11.82 2.88 -1.03
N LEU A 114 -12.43 3.67 -0.16
CA LEU A 114 -13.70 3.32 0.49
C LEU A 114 -14.85 3.22 -0.51
N PHE A 115 -14.96 4.15 -1.46
CA PHE A 115 -15.95 4.10 -2.54
C PHE A 115 -15.79 2.81 -3.36
N SER A 116 -14.59 2.51 -3.81
CA SER A 116 -14.32 1.31 -4.61
C SER A 116 -14.58 0.03 -3.83
N GLU A 117 -14.21 -0.06 -2.54
CA GLU A 117 -14.56 -1.19 -1.67
C GLU A 117 -16.07 -1.44 -1.66
N ARG A 118 -16.87 -0.40 -1.46
CA ARG A 118 -18.35 -0.49 -1.51
C ARG A 118 -18.85 -0.89 -2.89
N LEU A 119 -18.21 -0.41 -3.97
CA LEU A 119 -18.55 -0.75 -5.36
C LEU A 119 -18.34 -2.26 -5.61
N TYR A 120 -17.19 -2.82 -5.20
CA TYR A 120 -16.92 -4.26 -5.33
C TYR A 120 -17.95 -5.10 -4.58
N PHE A 121 -18.30 -4.74 -3.34
CA PHE A 121 -19.35 -5.43 -2.59
C PHE A 121 -20.74 -5.28 -3.22
N ALA A 122 -21.05 -4.14 -3.85
CA ALA A 122 -22.31 -3.98 -4.58
C ALA A 122 -22.38 -4.90 -5.81
N TYR A 123 -21.28 -5.00 -6.56
CA TYR A 123 -21.19 -5.94 -7.69
C TYR A 123 -21.28 -7.41 -7.27
N ASN A 124 -20.67 -7.77 -6.14
CA ASN A 124 -20.86 -9.08 -5.56
C ASN A 124 -22.33 -9.38 -5.26
N ARG A 125 -23.02 -8.46 -4.55
CA ARG A 125 -24.44 -8.66 -4.18
C ARG A 125 -25.38 -8.69 -5.39
N ASN A 126 -25.16 -7.81 -6.37
CA ASN A 126 -26.12 -7.62 -7.47
C ASN A 126 -25.86 -8.55 -8.66
N TYR A 127 -24.60 -8.89 -8.92
CA TYR A 127 -24.21 -9.67 -10.10
C TYR A 127 -23.59 -11.03 -9.73
N GLY A 128 -23.30 -11.28 -8.45
CA GLY A 128 -22.72 -12.54 -7.99
C GLY A 128 -21.23 -12.71 -8.35
N ILE A 129 -20.49 -11.62 -8.57
CA ILE A 129 -19.05 -11.67 -8.82
C ILE A 129 -18.34 -12.08 -7.51
N PRO A 130 -17.54 -13.15 -7.48
CA PRO A 130 -16.80 -13.54 -6.29
C PRO A 130 -15.68 -12.54 -5.99
N VAL A 131 -15.89 -11.61 -5.07
CA VAL A 131 -14.88 -10.59 -4.71
C VAL A 131 -14.06 -11.02 -3.50
N ARG A 132 -12.82 -10.51 -3.43
CA ARG A 132 -11.93 -10.59 -2.27
C ARG A 132 -11.34 -9.20 -2.04
N VAL A 133 -11.53 -8.64 -0.85
CA VAL A 133 -11.13 -7.26 -0.54
C VAL A 133 -10.17 -7.26 0.64
N ALA A 134 -8.98 -6.68 0.44
CA ALA A 134 -8.02 -6.46 1.52
C ALA A 134 -7.68 -4.98 1.69
N ARG A 135 -7.53 -4.53 2.94
CA ARG A 135 -7.03 -3.21 3.33
C ARG A 135 -5.54 -3.33 3.63
N TYR A 136 -4.72 -2.87 2.69
CA TYR A 136 -3.26 -2.94 2.85
C TYR A 136 -2.73 -1.88 3.79
N HIS A 137 -1.89 -2.30 4.74
CA HIS A 137 -1.20 -1.44 5.72
C HIS A 137 0.29 -1.31 5.36
N ASN A 138 0.63 -0.24 4.60
CA ASN A 138 2.01 0.20 4.29
C ASN A 138 2.93 -0.92 3.79
N ILE A 139 2.55 -1.55 2.70
CA ILE A 139 3.38 -2.58 2.07
C ILE A 139 4.66 -1.97 1.50
N PHE A 140 5.79 -2.65 1.69
CA PHE A 140 7.10 -2.22 1.20
C PHE A 140 7.97 -3.42 0.79
N GLY A 141 8.97 -3.18 -0.04
CA GLY A 141 9.90 -4.22 -0.48
C GLY A 141 10.77 -3.77 -1.66
N PRO A 142 11.63 -4.66 -2.17
CA PRO A 142 12.35 -4.46 -3.43
C PRO A 142 11.40 -4.24 -4.60
N GLU A 143 11.95 -3.72 -5.72
CA GLU A 143 11.27 -3.52 -7.01
C GLU A 143 10.12 -2.50 -7.02
N GLY A 144 9.80 -1.90 -5.87
CA GLY A 144 8.87 -0.79 -5.78
C GLY A 144 9.48 0.56 -6.15
N THR A 145 8.64 1.58 -6.25
CA THR A 145 9.09 2.97 -6.47
C THR A 145 9.98 3.43 -5.32
N TRP A 146 11.22 3.80 -5.61
CA TRP A 146 12.23 4.21 -4.62
C TRP A 146 12.78 5.63 -4.83
N ARG A 147 12.39 6.29 -5.94
CA ARG A 147 12.75 7.67 -6.29
C ARG A 147 11.67 8.33 -7.16
N GLY A 148 11.71 9.66 -7.30
CA GLY A 148 10.81 10.41 -8.20
C GLY A 148 9.58 11.02 -7.52
N GLY A 149 9.51 11.02 -6.18
CA GLY A 149 8.49 11.73 -5.39
C GLY A 149 7.23 10.92 -5.08
N LYS A 150 7.05 9.73 -5.65
CA LYS A 150 5.92 8.81 -5.34
C LYS A 150 6.31 7.69 -4.38
N GLU A 151 7.57 7.64 -3.91
CA GLU A 151 8.04 6.61 -3.00
C GLU A 151 7.45 6.73 -1.59
N LYS A 152 7.18 5.59 -0.96
CA LYS A 152 6.74 5.51 0.43
C LYS A 152 7.90 5.58 1.42
N ALA A 153 7.61 5.86 2.70
CA ALA A 153 8.62 6.13 3.73
C ALA A 153 9.76 5.10 3.82
N PRO A 154 9.54 3.77 3.83
CA PRO A 154 10.64 2.80 3.88
C PRO A 154 11.59 2.94 2.68
N ALA A 155 11.08 3.07 1.48
CA ALA A 155 11.90 3.23 0.28
C ALA A 155 12.64 4.58 0.25
N ALA A 156 11.95 5.68 0.62
CA ALA A 156 12.56 7.01 0.71
C ALA A 156 13.71 7.06 1.71
N ILE A 157 13.52 6.47 2.91
CA ILE A 157 14.56 6.44 3.95
C ILE A 157 15.71 5.52 3.53
N CYS A 158 15.45 4.34 2.99
CA CYS A 158 16.49 3.47 2.45
C CYS A 158 17.32 4.19 1.37
N ARG A 159 16.69 4.93 0.47
CA ARG A 159 17.38 5.72 -0.55
C ARG A 159 18.25 6.82 0.09
N LYS A 160 17.67 7.64 0.95
CA LYS A 160 18.41 8.73 1.63
C LYS A 160 19.64 8.20 2.36
N VAL A 161 19.51 7.07 3.07
CA VAL A 161 20.64 6.44 3.77
C VAL A 161 21.64 5.82 2.79
N ALA A 162 21.20 5.23 1.67
CA ALA A 162 22.08 4.70 0.63
C ALA A 162 22.93 5.79 -0.03
N GLU A 163 22.38 7.00 -0.20
CA GLU A 163 23.02 8.18 -0.79
C GLU A 163 24.12 8.79 0.12
N LEU A 164 24.05 8.55 1.44
CA LEU A 164 25.07 9.05 2.37
C LEU A 164 26.45 8.40 2.15
N PRO A 165 27.55 9.13 2.48
CA PRO A 165 28.88 8.53 2.61
C PRO A 165 28.91 7.33 3.57
N GLU A 166 29.93 6.46 3.48
CA GLU A 166 30.04 5.28 4.36
C GLU A 166 30.11 5.65 5.86
N LYS A 167 30.67 6.79 6.21
CA LYS A 167 30.71 7.29 7.61
C LYS A 167 29.33 7.75 8.13
N GLY A 168 28.36 7.92 7.23
CA GLY A 168 27.03 8.47 7.54
C GLY A 168 26.89 9.95 7.24
N GLY A 169 25.88 10.59 7.81
CA GLY A 169 25.54 12.00 7.57
C GLY A 169 24.15 12.35 8.08
N ILE A 170 23.58 13.42 7.55
CA ILE A 170 22.28 13.96 7.95
C ILE A 170 21.26 13.65 6.87
N ILE A 171 20.05 13.23 7.26
CA ILE A 171 18.90 13.11 6.37
C ILE A 171 17.72 13.94 6.87
N ASP A 172 16.93 14.48 5.93
CA ASP A 172 15.72 15.22 6.24
C ASP A 172 14.58 14.25 6.55
N VAL A 173 13.87 14.52 7.66
CA VAL A 173 12.66 13.81 8.11
C VAL A 173 11.52 14.82 8.21
N TRP A 174 10.39 14.51 7.60
CA TRP A 174 9.21 15.38 7.65
C TRP A 174 8.57 15.37 9.05
N GLY A 175 8.26 16.57 9.56
CA GLY A 175 7.67 16.80 10.86
C GLY A 175 8.62 16.47 12.01
N ASP A 176 8.06 16.05 13.13
CA ASP A 176 8.82 15.66 14.34
C ASP A 176 9.31 14.20 14.31
N GLY A 177 8.93 13.44 13.27
CA GLY A 177 9.26 12.03 13.12
C GLY A 177 8.63 11.10 14.16
N LYS A 178 7.66 11.59 14.95
CA LYS A 178 6.97 10.82 16.00
C LYS A 178 5.69 10.14 15.50
N GLN A 179 5.22 10.47 14.28
CA GLN A 179 4.11 9.74 13.67
C GLN A 179 4.46 8.26 13.53
N THR A 180 3.52 7.39 13.89
CA THR A 180 3.74 5.95 13.94
C THR A 180 3.06 5.23 12.78
N ARG A 181 3.71 4.19 12.29
CA ARG A 181 3.20 3.30 11.25
C ARG A 181 3.68 1.87 11.51
N SER A 182 2.88 0.91 11.09
CA SER A 182 3.39 -0.44 10.84
C SER A 182 3.67 -0.63 9.35
N PHE A 183 4.61 -1.50 9.03
CA PHE A 183 5.05 -1.78 7.66
C PHE A 183 5.15 -3.28 7.44
N LEU A 184 4.47 -3.79 6.41
CA LEU A 184 4.49 -5.21 6.06
C LEU A 184 5.41 -5.45 4.86
N TYR A 185 6.30 -6.42 4.96
CA TYR A 185 7.17 -6.81 3.86
C TYR A 185 6.39 -7.50 2.75
N ILE A 186 6.80 -7.27 1.49
CA ILE A 186 6.03 -7.66 0.30
C ILE A 186 5.75 -9.15 0.20
N ASP A 187 6.69 -10.04 0.57
CA ASP A 187 6.49 -11.49 0.46
C ASP A 187 5.35 -11.97 1.39
N GLU A 188 5.27 -11.40 2.60
CA GLU A 188 4.19 -11.65 3.56
C GLU A 188 2.83 -11.16 3.01
N CYS A 189 2.83 -9.99 2.38
CA CYS A 189 1.63 -9.45 1.73
C CYS A 189 1.14 -10.35 0.59
N ILE A 190 2.06 -10.86 -0.24
CA ILE A 190 1.73 -11.77 -1.34
C ILE A 190 1.11 -13.06 -0.80
N GLU A 191 1.69 -13.63 0.25
CA GLU A 191 1.16 -14.84 0.88
C GLU A 191 -0.25 -14.62 1.42
N ALA A 192 -0.47 -13.56 2.23
CA ALA A 192 -1.78 -13.23 2.77
C ALA A 192 -2.83 -13.01 1.67
N THR A 193 -2.44 -12.27 0.61
CA THR A 193 -3.31 -12.02 -0.54
C THR A 193 -3.71 -13.31 -1.24
N ARG A 194 -2.79 -14.24 -1.45
CA ARG A 194 -3.10 -15.55 -2.04
C ARG A 194 -3.99 -16.41 -1.15
N ARG A 195 -3.77 -16.38 0.17
CA ARG A 195 -4.66 -17.08 1.13
C ARG A 195 -6.07 -16.52 1.07
N LEU A 196 -6.23 -15.17 1.05
CA LEU A 196 -7.54 -14.56 0.89
C LEU A 196 -8.19 -14.96 -0.43
N MET A 197 -7.44 -14.94 -1.53
CA MET A 197 -7.93 -15.29 -2.85
C MET A 197 -8.39 -16.75 -2.93
N ASN A 198 -7.71 -17.66 -2.23
CA ASN A 198 -8.05 -19.09 -2.16
C ASN A 198 -9.15 -19.43 -1.14
N SER A 199 -9.58 -18.47 -0.31
CA SER A 199 -10.65 -18.66 0.68
C SER A 199 -12.02 -18.28 0.13
N ASP A 200 -13.09 -18.57 0.90
CA ASP A 200 -14.43 -18.07 0.65
C ASP A 200 -14.72 -16.74 1.34
N PHE A 201 -13.78 -16.22 2.11
CA PHE A 201 -13.95 -14.97 2.84
C PHE A 201 -13.85 -13.78 1.89
N ILE A 202 -14.92 -12.99 1.79
CA ILE A 202 -14.99 -11.86 0.86
C ILE A 202 -14.22 -10.61 1.33
N GLY A 203 -13.94 -10.53 2.64
CA GLY A 203 -13.39 -9.34 3.27
C GLY A 203 -14.48 -8.34 3.75
N PRO A 204 -14.12 -7.10 4.04
CA PRO A 204 -12.75 -6.59 4.00
C PRO A 204 -11.89 -7.21 5.11
N VAL A 205 -10.59 -7.32 4.89
CA VAL A 205 -9.63 -7.78 5.90
C VAL A 205 -8.35 -6.96 5.82
N ASN A 206 -7.79 -6.61 6.98
CA ASN A 206 -6.48 -5.99 7.06
C ASN A 206 -5.39 -6.97 6.64
N ILE A 207 -4.47 -6.52 5.80
CA ILE A 207 -3.21 -7.20 5.52
C ILE A 207 -2.09 -6.23 5.89
N GLY A 208 -1.46 -6.46 7.03
CA GLY A 208 -0.48 -5.59 7.61
C GLY A 208 0.36 -6.26 8.69
N SER A 209 1.31 -5.51 9.24
CA SER A 209 2.07 -5.87 10.43
C SER A 209 1.53 -5.09 11.64
N GLU A 210 1.62 -5.66 12.81
CA GLU A 210 1.34 -4.98 14.10
C GLU A 210 2.61 -4.39 14.73
N GLU A 211 3.79 -4.59 14.10
CA GLU A 211 5.05 -3.98 14.53
C GLU A 211 5.05 -2.49 14.20
N MET A 212 4.53 -1.69 15.14
CA MET A 212 4.39 -0.25 14.99
C MET A 212 5.68 0.49 15.39
N VAL A 213 6.17 1.37 14.52
CA VAL A 213 7.36 2.19 14.76
C VAL A 213 7.09 3.65 14.39
N SER A 214 7.79 4.58 15.06
CA SER A 214 7.84 5.98 14.60
C SER A 214 8.74 6.11 13.36
N ILE A 215 8.57 7.19 12.61
CA ILE A 215 9.47 7.46 11.48
C ILE A 215 10.93 7.64 11.95
N ASN A 216 11.14 8.19 13.15
CA ASN A 216 12.47 8.27 13.73
C ASN A 216 13.07 6.89 13.98
N GLN A 217 12.30 5.95 14.51
CA GLN A 217 12.76 4.56 14.70
C GLN A 217 13.02 3.85 13.37
N LEU A 218 12.21 4.11 12.34
CA LEU A 218 12.44 3.57 10.99
C LEU A 218 13.79 4.05 10.42
N VAL A 219 14.15 5.32 10.66
CA VAL A 219 15.50 5.84 10.30
C VAL A 219 16.58 5.11 11.06
N ASP A 220 16.41 4.89 12.38
CA ASP A 220 17.41 4.21 13.22
C ASP A 220 17.62 2.74 12.78
N ILE A 221 16.53 2.02 12.48
CA ILE A 221 16.58 0.65 11.93
C ILE A 221 17.33 0.64 10.61
N THR A 222 17.02 1.57 9.70
CA THR A 222 17.69 1.65 8.39
C THR A 222 19.16 2.00 8.52
N ALA A 223 19.52 2.91 9.43
CA ALA A 223 20.88 3.29 9.73
C ALA A 223 21.70 2.10 10.30
N LYS A 224 21.09 1.35 11.21
CA LYS A 224 21.66 0.11 11.76
C LYS A 224 21.93 -0.93 10.68
N VAL A 225 20.95 -1.19 9.82
CA VAL A 225 21.07 -2.12 8.67
C VAL A 225 22.16 -1.68 7.70
N ALA A 226 22.28 -0.38 7.46
CA ALA A 226 23.29 0.19 6.57
C ALA A 226 24.70 0.23 7.20
N GLY A 227 24.84 0.08 8.51
CA GLY A 227 26.09 0.28 9.25
C GLY A 227 26.58 1.73 9.23
N LYS A 228 25.67 2.71 9.10
CA LYS A 228 25.99 4.14 8.99
C LYS A 228 25.52 4.93 10.21
N LYS A 229 26.23 6.01 10.55
CA LYS A 229 25.77 6.99 11.54
C LYS A 229 24.86 7.99 10.87
N VAL A 230 23.59 8.06 11.26
CA VAL A 230 22.58 8.95 10.64
C VAL A 230 22.03 9.90 11.70
N GLU A 231 22.12 11.20 11.40
CA GLU A 231 21.46 12.26 12.13
C GLU A 231 20.19 12.68 11.40
N LYS A 232 19.14 13.05 12.14
CA LYS A 232 17.83 13.43 11.62
C LYS A 232 17.68 14.95 11.67
N ASN A 233 17.46 15.56 10.51
CA ASN A 233 17.07 16.96 10.40
C ASN A 233 15.57 17.04 10.19
N HIS A 234 14.83 17.52 11.20
CA HIS A 234 13.37 17.60 11.11
C HIS A 234 12.97 18.87 10.35
N ILE A 235 12.24 18.68 9.24
CA ILE A 235 11.78 19.76 8.35
C ILE A 235 10.26 19.72 8.19
N PRO A 236 9.60 20.85 7.84
CA PRO A 236 8.18 20.85 7.49
C PRO A 236 7.89 19.91 6.30
N GLY A 237 6.70 19.27 6.31
CA GLY A 237 6.28 18.39 5.22
C GLY A 237 4.95 17.70 5.52
N PRO A 238 4.34 17.02 4.54
CA PRO A 238 3.07 16.33 4.72
C PRO A 238 3.23 15.11 5.64
N LEU A 239 2.42 15.05 6.70
CA LEU A 239 2.52 14.02 7.74
C LEU A 239 1.45 12.92 7.61
N GLY A 240 0.27 13.27 7.10
CA GLY A 240 -0.93 12.43 7.21
C GLY A 240 -1.35 12.26 8.68
N VAL A 241 -2.02 11.17 9.00
CA VAL A 241 -2.46 10.85 10.36
C VAL A 241 -1.30 10.61 11.33
N ARG A 242 -1.53 10.81 12.63
CA ARG A 242 -0.50 10.63 13.67
C ARG A 242 -0.14 9.18 13.92
N GLY A 243 -1.10 8.26 13.92
CA GLY A 243 -0.87 6.83 14.15
C GLY A 243 -1.65 5.97 13.15
N ARG A 244 -1.02 4.91 12.63
CA ARG A 244 -1.70 3.90 11.81
C ARG A 244 -1.04 2.54 12.03
N ASN A 245 -1.82 1.59 12.55
CA ASN A 245 -1.37 0.23 12.79
C ASN A 245 -2.38 -0.77 12.23
N SER A 246 -1.94 -1.91 11.76
CA SER A 246 -2.85 -3.01 11.43
C SER A 246 -3.37 -3.65 12.71
N ASN A 247 -4.63 -4.05 12.72
CA ASN A 247 -5.13 -5.06 13.62
C ASN A 247 -5.31 -6.35 12.82
N ASN A 248 -4.68 -7.43 13.25
CA ASN A 248 -4.63 -8.69 12.52
C ASN A 248 -5.54 -9.78 13.13
N ASP A 249 -6.43 -9.45 14.06
CA ASP A 249 -7.32 -10.45 14.70
C ASP A 249 -8.20 -11.16 13.67
N LEU A 250 -8.81 -10.39 12.77
CA LEU A 250 -9.72 -10.94 11.76
C LEU A 250 -8.99 -11.83 10.74
N ILE A 251 -7.80 -11.46 10.27
CA ILE A 251 -7.05 -12.30 9.33
C ILE A 251 -6.55 -13.58 9.98
N ARG A 252 -6.15 -13.54 11.25
CA ARG A 252 -5.81 -14.75 12.03
C ARG A 252 -7.00 -15.68 12.12
N GLU A 253 -8.19 -15.15 12.46
CA GLU A 253 -9.43 -15.93 12.58
C GLU A 253 -9.87 -16.54 11.24
N LYS A 254 -9.91 -15.74 10.17
CA LYS A 254 -10.51 -16.15 8.90
C LYS A 254 -9.56 -16.92 7.99
N LEU A 255 -8.25 -16.61 8.03
CA LEU A 255 -7.27 -17.15 7.08
C LEU A 255 -6.15 -17.96 7.75
N ASN A 256 -6.15 -18.06 9.08
CA ASN A 256 -5.09 -18.69 9.86
C ASN A 256 -3.69 -18.19 9.41
N TRP A 257 -3.56 -16.88 9.27
CA TRP A 257 -2.34 -16.21 8.82
C TRP A 257 -1.93 -15.12 9.79
N ASP A 258 -0.63 -14.99 9.98
CA ASP A 258 0.02 -13.86 10.61
C ASP A 258 1.37 -13.64 9.93
N TYR A 259 1.89 -12.39 10.03
CA TYR A 259 3.22 -12.11 9.52
C TYR A 259 4.27 -12.76 10.42
N SER A 260 5.39 -13.16 9.82
CA SER A 260 6.52 -13.79 10.50
C SER A 260 7.82 -13.01 10.42
N GLN A 261 7.93 -12.14 9.41
CA GLN A 261 9.14 -11.38 9.13
C GLN A 261 9.13 -10.04 9.85
N THR A 262 10.18 -9.74 10.60
CA THR A 262 10.33 -8.45 11.30
C THR A 262 10.57 -7.29 10.33
N LEU A 263 10.27 -6.07 10.78
CA LEU A 263 10.56 -4.86 10.01
C LEU A 263 12.05 -4.74 9.65
N GLU A 264 12.93 -5.04 10.59
CA GLU A 264 14.39 -4.96 10.36
C GLU A 264 14.85 -5.90 9.24
N GLU A 265 14.35 -7.14 9.21
CA GLU A 265 14.66 -8.11 8.14
C GLU A 265 14.15 -7.62 6.77
N GLY A 266 12.94 -7.10 6.70
CA GLY A 266 12.37 -6.53 5.49
C GLY A 266 13.15 -5.29 5.00
N ILE A 267 13.54 -4.40 5.93
CA ILE A 267 14.38 -3.24 5.63
C ILE A 267 15.76 -3.66 5.13
N ALA A 268 16.36 -4.71 5.69
CA ALA A 268 17.66 -5.21 5.22
C ALA A 268 17.62 -5.64 3.75
N LYS A 269 16.59 -6.37 3.34
CA LYS A 269 16.39 -6.80 1.94
C LYS A 269 16.13 -5.60 1.03
N THR A 270 15.25 -4.69 1.45
CA THR A 270 14.87 -3.50 0.68
C THR A 270 16.06 -2.54 0.52
N TYR A 271 16.81 -2.27 1.59
CA TYR A 271 17.99 -1.43 1.55
C TYR A 271 19.07 -1.99 0.62
N LYS A 272 19.35 -3.30 0.71
CA LYS A 272 20.32 -3.97 -0.17
C LYS A 272 19.95 -3.77 -1.65
N TRP A 273 18.69 -3.95 -1.99
CA TRP A 273 18.19 -3.77 -3.35
C TRP A 273 18.32 -2.30 -3.80
N ILE A 274 17.82 -1.34 -2.99
CA ILE A 274 17.89 0.11 -3.31
C ILE A 274 19.35 0.57 -3.45
N ARG A 275 20.26 0.14 -2.55
CA ARG A 275 21.69 0.46 -2.65
C ARG A 275 22.28 -0.03 -3.98
N THR A 276 21.91 -1.24 -4.40
CA THR A 276 22.35 -1.77 -5.70
C THR A 276 21.83 -0.91 -6.86
N GLN A 277 20.54 -0.57 -6.86
CA GLN A 277 19.96 0.31 -7.89
C GLN A 277 20.65 1.69 -7.91
N TYR A 278 20.88 2.27 -6.73
CA TYR A 278 21.57 3.56 -6.61
C TYR A 278 22.99 3.52 -7.22
N ILE A 279 23.76 2.47 -6.95
CA ILE A 279 25.10 2.30 -7.54
C ILE A 279 25.02 2.20 -9.06
N LEU A 280 24.07 1.40 -9.58
CA LEU A 280 23.86 1.23 -11.02
C LEU A 280 23.46 2.52 -11.75
N THR A 281 22.84 3.47 -11.04
CA THR A 281 22.47 4.78 -11.64
C THR A 281 23.60 5.80 -11.62
N LYS A 282 24.73 5.53 -10.94
CA LYS A 282 25.91 6.39 -10.92
C LYS A 282 26.96 6.05 -11.98
N ASN A 283 26.84 4.86 -12.53
CA ASN A 283 27.68 4.36 -13.64
C ASN A 283 26.95 4.55 -14.99
#